data_dfef083f841efba497681eba4e989a81
#
_entry.id   dfef083f841efba497681eba4e989a81
#
_cell.length_a   1.000
_cell.length_b   1.000
_cell.length_c   1.000
_cell.angle_alpha   90.00
_cell.angle_beta   90.00
_cell.angle_gamma   90.00
#
_symmetry.space_group_name_H-M   'P 1'
#
loop_
_entity.id
_entity.type
_entity.pdbx_description
1 polymer ?
#
loop_
_entity_poly.entity_id
_entity_poly.type
_entity_poly.pdbx_seq_one_letter_code
_entity_poly.pdbx_strand_id
1 'polypeptide(L)'
;MANDRADEWAAWEQDPSTRTSVHAFTKYAPITATLSTTASDVFTVDRGVPSVNMVKNPSLEVNTLTEFTVSGSAISQSSAQAATGTYSLLVNPANAAAGEGFYYTTPSLVGHPEGSVLTASVEVRGASASGDVKLAIQDSNGVELKATATHSLTTGFVRLTVQHPIERPPATYRVAVVSVSQHNIDFYVDKIHVELRKDSSVADYVDGAQGVNYEWIGAANASASKRRAGMSVMRGLRLKNDHASIAVYVAFDQTASATTGFQIAAGEVFETTWPVDFRTKISAVAASGTPAIHGVVWGIHQG
;
A
#
# COMPACT_ATOMS: atom_id res chain seq x y z
N MET A 1 19.48 -24.91 -4.63
CA MET A 1 19.74 -24.37 -5.98
C MET A 1 18.37 -24.10 -6.60
N ALA A 2 17.90 -22.87 -6.49
CA ALA A 2 16.65 -22.44 -7.11
C ALA A 2 16.89 -22.27 -8.62
N ASN A 3 16.07 -22.88 -9.40
CA ASN A 3 16.21 -22.99 -10.84
C ASN A 3 15.83 -21.67 -11.52
N ASP A 4 16.81 -21.00 -12.09
CA ASP A 4 16.72 -19.74 -12.86
C ASP A 4 16.05 -19.92 -14.24
N ARG A 5 15.06 -20.81 -14.37
CA ARG A 5 14.34 -21.01 -15.63
C ARG A 5 13.24 -19.99 -15.93
N ALA A 6 12.99 -19.07 -15.01
CA ALA A 6 11.98 -18.01 -15.24
C ALA A 6 12.42 -17.01 -16.31
N ASP A 7 13.73 -16.79 -16.48
CA ASP A 7 14.24 -15.78 -17.41
C ASP A 7 14.29 -16.28 -18.87
N GLU A 8 14.31 -17.58 -19.11
CA GLU A 8 14.34 -18.13 -20.48
C GLU A 8 13.01 -18.01 -21.23
N TRP A 9 11.88 -17.90 -20.52
CA TRP A 9 10.56 -17.78 -21.14
C TRP A 9 10.19 -16.36 -21.54
N ALA A 10 10.83 -15.36 -20.97
CA ALA A 10 10.62 -13.95 -21.32
C ALA A 10 11.14 -13.61 -22.75
N ALA A 11 12.04 -14.43 -23.30
CA ALA A 11 12.64 -14.21 -24.59
C ALA A 11 11.73 -14.56 -25.79
N TRP A 12 10.61 -15.25 -25.58
CA TRP A 12 9.76 -15.77 -26.65
C TRP A 12 8.55 -14.89 -27.00
N GLU A 13 8.27 -13.85 -26.24
CA GLU A 13 7.16 -12.91 -26.51
C GLU A 13 7.60 -11.57 -27.14
N GLN A 14 8.72 -11.56 -27.86
CA GLN A 14 9.05 -10.39 -28.66
C GLN A 14 8.23 -10.44 -29.97
N ASP A 15 7.25 -9.55 -30.10
CA ASP A 15 6.63 -9.27 -31.39
C ASP A 15 7.66 -8.57 -32.29
N PRO A 16 8.13 -9.22 -33.37
CA PRO A 16 9.14 -8.63 -34.21
C PRO A 16 8.64 -7.44 -35.04
N SER A 17 7.34 -7.16 -35.06
CA SER A 17 6.72 -6.13 -35.90
C SER A 17 6.59 -4.77 -35.19
N THR A 18 6.59 -4.74 -33.87
CA THR A 18 6.54 -3.49 -33.12
C THR A 18 7.72 -3.46 -32.16
N ARG A 19 8.76 -2.75 -32.41
CA ARG A 19 9.95 -2.57 -31.54
C ARG A 19 9.67 -1.89 -30.19
N THR A 20 8.49 -2.02 -29.67
CA THR A 20 8.13 -1.73 -28.29
C THR A 20 8.16 -3.04 -27.52
N SER A 21 9.31 -3.36 -26.93
CA SER A 21 9.44 -4.46 -25.99
C SER A 21 8.56 -4.16 -24.77
N VAL A 22 7.34 -4.66 -24.80
CA VAL A 22 6.55 -4.78 -23.58
C VAL A 22 7.19 -5.93 -22.81
N HIS A 23 8.05 -5.62 -21.86
CA HIS A 23 8.58 -6.62 -20.93
C HIS A 23 7.44 -7.07 -20.01
N ALA A 24 6.69 -8.05 -20.47
CA ALA A 24 5.71 -8.74 -19.66
C ALA A 24 6.44 -9.74 -18.76
N PHE A 25 6.63 -9.39 -17.50
CA PHE A 25 7.24 -10.31 -16.52
C PHE A 25 6.20 -11.29 -16.00
N THR A 26 6.51 -12.58 -16.06
CA THR A 26 5.69 -13.58 -15.38
C THR A 26 5.89 -13.47 -13.87
N LYS A 27 4.83 -13.19 -13.15
CA LYS A 27 4.83 -13.14 -11.69
C LYS A 27 4.19 -14.40 -11.13
N TYR A 28 4.82 -14.98 -10.13
CA TYR A 28 4.31 -16.10 -9.37
C TYR A 28 3.87 -15.64 -7.98
N ALA A 29 2.70 -16.05 -7.56
CA ALA A 29 2.20 -15.80 -6.21
C ALA A 29 1.88 -17.13 -5.53
N PRO A 30 2.54 -17.48 -4.42
CA PRO A 30 2.24 -18.69 -3.69
C PRO A 30 0.87 -18.59 -3.02
N ILE A 31 0.19 -19.72 -2.93
CA ILE A 31 -1.02 -19.90 -2.14
C ILE A 31 -0.69 -20.92 -1.06
N THR A 32 -0.94 -20.56 0.19
CA THR A 32 -0.88 -21.47 1.33
C THR A 32 -1.99 -21.09 2.30
N ALA A 33 -2.92 -21.97 2.51
CA ALA A 33 -4.03 -21.74 3.42
C ALA A 33 -4.45 -23.00 4.15
N THR A 34 -4.78 -22.87 5.45
CA THR A 34 -5.53 -23.84 6.21
C THR A 34 -7.00 -23.47 6.12
N LEU A 35 -7.81 -24.36 5.61
CA LEU A 35 -9.22 -24.11 5.37
C LEU A 35 -10.09 -24.50 6.57
N SER A 36 -11.30 -24.02 6.59
CA SER A 36 -12.36 -24.43 7.51
C SER A 36 -13.64 -24.75 6.71
N THR A 37 -14.68 -25.14 7.40
CA THR A 37 -16.02 -25.31 6.80
C THR A 37 -16.70 -23.96 6.47
N THR A 38 -16.07 -22.84 6.82
CA THR A 38 -16.47 -21.51 6.39
C THR A 38 -15.57 -21.09 5.24
N ALA A 39 -16.16 -20.64 4.13
CA ALA A 39 -15.43 -20.18 2.96
C ALA A 39 -14.56 -18.97 3.30
N SER A 40 -13.33 -18.99 2.79
CA SER A 40 -12.39 -17.88 2.90
C SER A 40 -11.73 -17.61 1.55
N ASP A 41 -11.27 -16.36 1.36
CA ASP A 41 -10.48 -16.00 0.19
C ASP A 41 -9.03 -16.44 0.44
N VAL A 42 -8.55 -17.36 -0.37
CA VAL A 42 -7.19 -17.92 -0.29
C VAL A 42 -6.21 -17.20 -1.20
N PHE A 43 -6.74 -16.43 -2.14
CA PHE A 43 -5.98 -15.56 -3.01
C PHE A 43 -6.87 -14.41 -3.49
N THR A 44 -6.32 -13.19 -3.42
CA THR A 44 -6.97 -12.01 -3.99
C THR A 44 -6.03 -11.39 -5.02
N VAL A 45 -6.58 -11.04 -6.17
CA VAL A 45 -5.83 -10.39 -7.23
C VAL A 45 -5.49 -8.97 -6.77
N ASP A 46 -4.22 -8.74 -6.52
CA ASP A 46 -3.74 -7.39 -6.27
C ASP A 46 -3.48 -6.67 -7.60
N ARG A 47 -4.36 -5.78 -7.98
CA ARG A 47 -4.22 -4.90 -9.14
C ARG A 47 -3.64 -3.54 -8.78
N GLY A 48 -3.04 -3.44 -7.60
CA GLY A 48 -2.51 -2.17 -7.13
C GLY A 48 -1.47 -1.57 -8.05
N VAL A 49 -1.59 -0.28 -8.22
CA VAL A 49 -0.63 0.51 -8.99
C VAL A 49 0.69 0.56 -8.23
N PRO A 50 1.85 0.41 -8.91
CA PRO A 50 3.13 0.61 -8.26
C PRO A 50 3.20 1.98 -7.60
N SER A 51 3.68 2.03 -6.40
CA SER A 51 3.81 3.27 -5.63
C SER A 51 5.05 3.21 -4.75
N VAL A 52 5.68 4.36 -4.54
CA VAL A 52 6.81 4.52 -3.63
C VAL A 52 6.47 5.58 -2.60
N ASN A 53 6.32 5.18 -1.36
CA ASN A 53 6.23 6.11 -0.24
C ASN A 53 7.64 6.57 0.13
N MET A 54 7.93 7.84 -0.04
CA MET A 54 9.23 8.44 0.26
C MET A 54 9.50 8.58 1.75
N VAL A 55 8.45 8.54 2.59
CA VAL A 55 8.58 8.68 4.05
C VAL A 55 9.17 7.40 4.62
N LYS A 56 10.18 7.53 5.43
CA LYS A 56 10.70 6.43 6.25
C LYS A 56 9.83 6.32 7.51
N ASN A 57 9.65 5.10 8.02
CA ASN A 57 8.79 4.83 9.18
C ASN A 57 7.39 5.48 9.08
N PRO A 58 6.66 5.25 7.97
CA PRO A 58 5.42 5.97 7.68
C PRO A 58 4.25 5.59 8.61
N SER A 59 4.34 4.46 9.29
CA SER A 59 3.43 3.97 10.34
C SER A 59 3.91 4.27 11.76
N LEU A 60 5.09 4.91 11.91
CA LEU A 60 5.63 5.38 13.20
C LEU A 60 5.91 4.27 14.22
N GLU A 61 6.06 3.02 13.79
CA GLU A 61 6.26 1.85 14.64
C GLU A 61 7.64 1.84 15.33
N VAL A 62 8.58 2.63 14.85
CA VAL A 62 9.88 2.87 15.50
C VAL A 62 9.95 4.31 15.98
N ASN A 63 10.47 4.52 17.20
CA ASN A 63 10.61 5.88 17.76
C ASN A 63 11.77 6.65 17.12
N THR A 64 11.70 6.85 15.80
CA THR A 64 12.65 7.64 15.02
C THR A 64 11.90 8.76 14.33
N LEU A 65 11.91 9.94 14.93
CA LEU A 65 11.18 11.13 14.45
C LEU A 65 12.09 12.16 13.75
N THR A 66 13.32 11.79 13.44
CA THR A 66 14.34 12.70 12.86
C THR A 66 14.01 13.22 11.46
N GLU A 67 13.04 12.62 10.79
CA GLU A 67 12.54 13.07 9.48
C GLU A 67 11.52 14.18 9.55
N PHE A 68 10.95 14.38 10.75
CA PHE A 68 9.91 15.37 10.97
C PHE A 68 10.50 16.59 11.66
N THR A 69 10.27 17.74 11.09
CA THR A 69 10.67 19.03 11.67
C THR A 69 9.44 19.69 12.28
N VAL A 70 9.56 20.12 13.50
CA VAL A 70 8.48 20.81 14.22
C VAL A 70 8.29 22.26 13.75
N SER A 71 7.06 22.74 13.82
CA SER A 71 6.66 24.12 13.57
C SER A 71 5.77 24.58 14.73
N GLY A 72 6.31 25.26 15.71
CA GLY A 72 5.56 25.79 16.85
C GLY A 72 4.85 24.74 17.71
N SER A 73 5.28 23.47 17.68
CA SER A 73 4.67 22.38 18.42
C SER A 73 5.74 21.47 19.00
N ALA A 74 5.33 20.52 19.86
CA ALA A 74 6.13 19.34 20.20
C ALA A 74 5.59 18.13 19.48
N ILE A 75 6.46 17.17 19.12
CA ILE A 75 6.07 15.89 18.55
C ILE A 75 6.66 14.74 19.36
N SER A 76 5.91 13.66 19.48
CA SER A 76 6.36 12.42 20.13
C SER A 76 5.68 11.22 19.52
N GLN A 77 6.28 10.03 19.64
CA GLN A 77 5.60 8.78 19.35
C GLN A 77 4.60 8.49 20.49
N SER A 78 3.40 8.03 20.16
CA SER A 78 2.36 7.73 21.12
C SER A 78 1.62 6.44 20.77
N SER A 79 1.39 5.60 21.77
CA SER A 79 0.54 4.41 21.68
C SER A 79 -0.90 4.65 22.12
N ALA A 80 -1.26 5.89 22.47
CA ALA A 80 -2.61 6.19 22.92
C ALA A 80 -3.66 6.04 21.81
N GLN A 81 -3.27 6.33 20.57
CA GLN A 81 -4.12 6.24 19.38
C GLN A 81 -3.27 5.88 18.18
N ALA A 82 -3.70 4.92 17.38
CA ALA A 82 -3.08 4.56 16.10
C ALA A 82 -4.16 4.23 15.06
N ALA A 83 -3.93 4.58 13.81
CA ALA A 83 -4.78 4.19 12.70
C ALA A 83 -4.39 2.81 12.16
N THR A 84 -3.10 2.46 12.30
CA THR A 84 -2.56 1.13 12.02
C THR A 84 -1.44 0.82 13.01
N GLY A 85 -1.17 -0.47 13.24
CA GLY A 85 -0.12 -0.88 14.17
C GLY A 85 -0.40 -0.48 15.61
N THR A 86 0.64 -0.01 16.30
CA THR A 86 0.61 0.31 17.74
C THR A 86 0.79 1.79 18.02
N TYR A 87 1.50 2.51 17.13
CA TYR A 87 1.94 3.87 17.39
C TYR A 87 1.46 4.87 16.33
N SER A 88 1.46 6.12 16.69
CA SER A 88 1.24 7.28 15.83
C SER A 88 2.09 8.46 16.27
N LEU A 89 2.13 9.52 15.50
CA LEU A 89 2.75 10.79 15.86
C LEU A 89 1.75 11.63 16.65
N LEU A 90 2.01 11.85 17.93
CA LEU A 90 1.32 12.85 18.71
C LEU A 90 1.94 14.22 18.44
N VAL A 91 1.11 15.16 18.06
CA VAL A 91 1.46 16.58 17.87
C VAL A 91 0.77 17.39 18.96
N ASN A 92 1.56 18.13 19.72
CA ASN A 92 1.11 19.01 20.79
C ASN A 92 1.39 20.45 20.41
N PRO A 93 0.40 21.21 19.89
CA PRO A 93 0.55 22.62 19.55
C PRO A 93 0.85 23.47 20.78
N ALA A 94 1.70 24.46 20.65
CA ALA A 94 2.06 25.38 21.73
C ALA A 94 0.96 26.40 22.06
N ASN A 95 -0.11 26.48 21.26
CA ASN A 95 -1.19 27.45 21.37
C ASN A 95 -0.70 28.91 21.19
N ALA A 96 0.32 29.12 20.39
CA ALA A 96 0.90 30.45 20.18
C ALA A 96 0.36 31.13 18.92
N ALA A 97 0.13 30.37 17.84
CA ALA A 97 -0.30 30.89 16.53
C ALA A 97 -0.97 29.80 15.68
N ALA A 98 -1.53 30.20 14.56
CA ALA A 98 -1.83 29.29 13.45
C ALA A 98 -0.54 28.79 12.81
N GLY A 99 -0.58 27.63 12.16
CA GLY A 99 0.57 27.01 11.49
C GLY A 99 1.44 26.13 12.41
N GLU A 100 0.99 25.86 13.61
CA GLU A 100 1.65 24.92 14.53
C GLU A 100 1.42 23.47 14.09
N GLY A 101 2.48 22.67 14.11
CA GLY A 101 2.45 21.28 13.68
C GLY A 101 3.84 20.75 13.34
N PHE A 102 3.94 20.03 12.25
CA PHE A 102 5.22 19.51 11.75
C PHE A 102 5.23 19.46 10.22
N TYR A 103 6.42 19.27 9.66
CA TYR A 103 6.58 18.98 8.24
C TYR A 103 7.63 17.89 8.00
N TYR A 104 7.43 17.15 6.91
CA TYR A 104 8.38 16.22 6.31
C TYR A 104 9.01 16.91 5.10
N THR A 105 10.34 16.82 4.95
CA THR A 105 11.04 17.33 3.76
C THR A 105 11.30 16.17 2.79
N THR A 106 10.83 16.30 1.55
CA THR A 106 11.06 15.26 0.54
C THR A 106 12.55 15.09 0.25
N PRO A 107 12.98 13.92 -0.22
CA PRO A 107 14.26 13.79 -0.90
C PRO A 107 14.36 14.77 -2.07
N SER A 108 15.58 14.95 -2.62
CA SER A 108 15.75 15.77 -3.81
C SER A 108 14.95 15.23 -4.98
N LEU A 109 14.13 16.08 -5.59
CA LEU A 109 13.33 15.77 -6.77
C LEU A 109 13.96 16.27 -8.08
N VAL A 110 15.20 16.76 -8.02
CA VAL A 110 15.95 17.17 -9.21
C VAL A 110 16.06 16.03 -10.20
N GLY A 111 15.74 16.29 -11.46
CA GLY A 111 15.78 15.28 -12.53
C GLY A 111 14.48 14.50 -12.75
N HIS A 112 13.46 14.70 -11.93
CA HIS A 112 12.14 14.16 -12.22
C HIS A 112 11.46 14.94 -13.37
N PRO A 113 10.65 14.27 -14.21
CA PRO A 113 9.98 14.92 -15.35
C PRO A 113 9.04 16.02 -14.89
N GLU A 114 8.99 17.12 -15.63
CA GLU A 114 7.92 18.12 -15.49
C GLU A 114 6.55 17.47 -15.71
N GLY A 115 5.54 17.97 -15.03
CA GLY A 115 4.19 17.40 -15.04
C GLY A 115 4.01 16.19 -14.11
N SER A 116 5.06 15.76 -13.41
CA SER A 116 4.88 14.82 -12.30
C SER A 116 4.03 15.47 -11.19
N VAL A 117 3.25 14.66 -10.50
CA VAL A 117 2.37 15.12 -9.41
C VAL A 117 2.92 14.62 -8.07
N LEU A 118 3.26 15.55 -7.19
CA LEU A 118 3.55 15.25 -5.80
C LEU A 118 2.24 15.05 -5.06
N THR A 119 2.03 13.86 -4.54
CA THR A 119 0.85 13.49 -3.75
C THR A 119 1.28 13.25 -2.31
N ALA A 120 0.57 13.85 -1.37
CA ALA A 120 0.72 13.57 0.04
C ALA A 120 -0.62 13.18 0.67
N SER A 121 -0.61 12.20 1.55
CA SER A 121 -1.75 11.84 2.37
C SER A 121 -1.34 11.41 3.77
N VAL A 122 -2.21 11.67 4.73
CA VAL A 122 -2.04 11.31 6.14
C VAL A 122 -3.39 10.93 6.73
N GLU A 123 -3.40 10.11 7.76
CA GLU A 123 -4.57 9.96 8.63
C GLU A 123 -4.40 10.82 9.87
N VAL A 124 -5.39 11.64 10.17
CA VAL A 124 -5.37 12.59 11.30
C VAL A 124 -6.60 12.43 12.18
N ARG A 125 -6.43 12.55 13.50
CA ARG A 125 -7.51 12.63 14.49
C ARG A 125 -7.13 13.58 15.60
N GLY A 126 -8.11 14.21 16.24
CA GLY A 126 -7.91 14.99 17.46
C GLY A 126 -7.94 14.14 18.73
N ALA A 127 -7.31 14.61 19.77
CA ALA A 127 -7.56 14.10 21.14
C ALA A 127 -9.01 14.39 21.57
N SER A 128 -9.60 15.46 21.03
CA SER A 128 -11.01 15.81 21.14
C SER A 128 -11.57 16.27 19.79
N ALA A 129 -12.90 16.36 19.68
CA ALA A 129 -13.58 16.88 18.50
C ALA A 129 -13.57 18.41 18.48
N SER A 130 -12.38 19.01 18.52
CA SER A 130 -12.16 20.47 18.54
C SER A 130 -10.81 20.78 17.89
N GLY A 131 -10.67 22.03 17.42
CA GLY A 131 -9.50 22.45 16.63
C GLY A 131 -9.64 22.11 15.18
N ASP A 132 -8.70 22.59 14.39
CA ASP A 132 -8.68 22.43 12.94
C ASP A 132 -7.25 22.29 12.42
N VAL A 133 -7.09 21.48 11.40
CA VAL A 133 -5.80 21.24 10.73
C VAL A 133 -5.95 21.25 9.22
N LYS A 134 -4.84 21.37 8.52
CA LYS A 134 -4.73 21.09 7.08
C LYS A 134 -3.48 20.31 6.76
N LEU A 135 -3.52 19.58 5.67
CA LEU A 135 -2.36 18.99 5.02
C LEU A 135 -1.95 19.91 3.87
N ALA A 136 -0.71 20.34 3.82
CA ALA A 136 -0.19 21.27 2.83
C ALA A 136 1.10 20.79 2.18
N ILE A 137 1.27 21.11 0.89
CA ILE A 137 2.54 21.03 0.18
C ILE A 137 3.08 22.46 0.10
N GLN A 138 4.32 22.64 0.54
CA GLN A 138 5.03 23.90 0.59
C GLN A 138 6.33 23.81 -0.20
N ASP A 139 6.87 24.92 -0.65
CA ASP A 139 8.24 24.98 -1.17
C ASP A 139 9.29 24.79 -0.06
N SER A 140 10.56 24.79 -0.43
CA SER A 140 11.66 24.64 0.51
C SER A 140 11.75 25.76 1.58
N ASN A 141 11.14 26.91 1.33
CA ASN A 141 11.09 28.05 2.25
C ASN A 141 9.86 28.02 3.16
N GLY A 142 8.92 27.09 2.94
CA GLY A 142 7.69 26.98 3.70
C GLY A 142 6.53 27.81 3.14
N VAL A 143 6.65 28.33 1.91
CA VAL A 143 5.54 28.99 1.23
C VAL A 143 4.56 27.92 0.74
N GLU A 144 3.30 28.06 1.13
CA GLU A 144 2.24 27.12 0.74
C GLU A 144 1.97 27.19 -0.75
N LEU A 145 2.08 26.06 -1.44
CA LEU A 145 1.79 25.90 -2.85
C LEU A 145 0.39 25.29 -3.06
N LYS A 146 0.02 24.35 -2.19
CA LYS A 146 -1.28 23.69 -2.20
C LYS A 146 -1.62 23.15 -0.82
N ALA A 147 -2.90 23.20 -0.45
CA ALA A 147 -3.38 22.58 0.77
C ALA A 147 -4.76 21.93 0.58
N THR A 148 -5.13 21.05 1.50
CA THR A 148 -6.52 20.61 1.66
C THR A 148 -7.38 21.77 2.13
N ALA A 149 -8.71 21.62 2.04
CA ALA A 149 -9.60 22.42 2.85
C ALA A 149 -9.28 22.23 4.34
N THR A 150 -9.67 23.21 5.15
CA THR A 150 -9.62 23.07 6.62
C THR A 150 -10.41 21.85 7.06
N HIS A 151 -9.79 21.00 7.85
CA HIS A 151 -10.40 19.83 8.44
C HIS A 151 -10.60 20.06 9.94
N SER A 152 -11.85 20.07 10.38
CA SER A 152 -12.17 20.08 11.82
C SER A 152 -11.82 18.73 12.44
N LEU A 153 -11.00 18.73 13.46
CA LEU A 153 -10.55 17.53 14.14
C LEU A 153 -11.74 16.74 14.73
N THR A 154 -11.69 15.44 14.56
CA THR A 154 -12.64 14.50 15.13
C THR A 154 -11.90 13.46 15.96
N THR A 155 -12.61 12.70 16.78
CA THR A 155 -12.03 11.59 17.58
C THR A 155 -11.85 10.31 16.78
N GLY A 156 -12.18 10.28 15.48
CA GLY A 156 -11.86 9.22 14.53
C GLY A 156 -10.76 9.67 13.58
N PHE A 157 -9.95 8.72 13.09
CA PHE A 157 -8.99 9.01 12.04
C PHE A 157 -9.69 9.31 10.72
N VAL A 158 -9.25 10.37 10.05
CA VAL A 158 -9.73 10.81 8.72
C VAL A 158 -8.52 10.99 7.81
N ARG A 159 -8.58 10.45 6.60
CA ARG A 159 -7.53 10.60 5.60
C ARG A 159 -7.64 11.95 4.91
N LEU A 160 -6.60 12.74 5.01
CA LEU A 160 -6.40 13.97 4.22
C LEU A 160 -5.49 13.66 3.04
N THR A 161 -5.77 14.24 1.89
CA THR A 161 -4.96 14.06 0.68
C THR A 161 -4.83 15.39 -0.05
N VAL A 162 -3.61 15.71 -0.47
CA VAL A 162 -3.30 16.88 -1.28
C VAL A 162 -2.38 16.52 -2.43
N GLN A 163 -2.56 17.17 -3.58
CA GLN A 163 -1.77 16.97 -4.77
C GLN A 163 -1.29 18.28 -5.34
N HIS A 164 -0.04 18.30 -5.81
CA HIS A 164 0.55 19.48 -6.44
C HIS A 164 1.33 19.04 -7.70
N PRO A 165 0.95 19.52 -8.90
CA PRO A 165 1.74 19.27 -10.09
C PRO A 165 3.06 20.02 -10.02
N ILE A 166 4.15 19.35 -10.40
CA ILE A 166 5.51 19.90 -10.39
C ILE A 166 5.78 20.52 -11.76
N GLU A 167 5.81 21.82 -11.84
CA GLU A 167 6.11 22.57 -13.06
C GLU A 167 7.62 22.67 -13.29
N ARG A 168 8.38 22.98 -12.22
CA ARG A 168 9.85 22.94 -12.18
C ARG A 168 10.25 22.37 -10.84
N PRO A 169 10.82 21.16 -10.77
CA PRO A 169 11.12 20.58 -9.48
C PRO A 169 12.17 21.45 -8.75
N PRO A 170 11.81 22.11 -7.63
CA PRO A 170 12.81 22.58 -6.68
C PRO A 170 13.56 21.38 -6.14
N ALA A 171 14.69 21.61 -5.48
CA ALA A 171 15.45 20.53 -4.91
C ALA A 171 14.60 19.68 -3.94
N THR A 172 13.73 20.31 -3.15
CA THR A 172 12.87 19.65 -2.15
C THR A 172 11.55 20.39 -1.95
N TYR A 173 10.54 19.67 -1.45
CA TYR A 173 9.29 20.20 -0.94
C TYR A 173 9.12 19.87 0.53
N ARG A 174 8.26 20.61 1.21
CA ARG A 174 7.77 20.29 2.54
C ARG A 174 6.32 19.79 2.44
N VAL A 175 6.05 18.70 3.13
CA VAL A 175 4.68 18.19 3.37
C VAL A 175 4.36 18.48 4.82
N ALA A 176 3.45 19.39 5.08
CA ALA A 176 3.15 19.90 6.41
C ALA A 176 1.75 19.51 6.88
N VAL A 177 1.63 19.10 8.13
CA VAL A 177 0.36 18.99 8.85
C VAL A 177 0.36 20.02 9.94
N VAL A 178 -0.49 21.01 9.78
CA VAL A 178 -0.47 22.21 10.65
C VAL A 178 -1.88 22.66 11.02
N SER A 179 -1.99 23.30 12.19
CA SER A 179 -3.20 23.97 12.62
C SER A 179 -3.57 25.12 11.67
N VAL A 180 -4.85 25.33 11.44
CA VAL A 180 -5.36 26.46 10.63
C VAL A 180 -5.62 27.66 11.53
N SER A 181 -6.12 27.43 12.73
CA SER A 181 -6.29 28.44 13.78
C SER A 181 -5.41 28.12 14.97
N GLN A 182 -5.23 29.09 15.85
CA GLN A 182 -4.59 28.90 17.14
C GLN A 182 -5.43 27.98 18.04
N HIS A 183 -4.87 26.90 18.51
CA HIS A 183 -5.50 25.98 19.49
C HIS A 183 -4.46 25.15 20.23
N ASN A 184 -4.85 24.60 21.36
CA ASN A 184 -4.04 23.71 22.20
C ASN A 184 -4.55 22.26 22.18
N ILE A 185 -5.25 21.88 21.16
CA ILE A 185 -5.78 20.53 21.03
C ILE A 185 -4.71 19.63 20.43
N ASP A 186 -4.32 18.63 21.17
CA ASP A 186 -3.44 17.58 20.69
C ASP A 186 -4.10 16.83 19.53
N PHE A 187 -3.30 16.45 18.55
CA PHE A 187 -3.77 15.61 17.48
C PHE A 187 -2.75 14.51 17.13
N TYR A 188 -3.26 13.44 16.57
CA TYR A 188 -2.48 12.27 16.18
C TYR A 188 -2.44 12.17 14.67
N VAL A 189 -1.26 11.83 14.14
CA VAL A 189 -1.04 11.64 12.71
C VAL A 189 -0.44 10.25 12.48
N ASP A 190 -0.95 9.54 11.51
CA ASP A 190 -0.51 8.20 11.16
C ASP A 190 -0.61 7.99 9.64
N LYS A 191 -0.07 6.86 9.13
CA LYS A 191 -0.10 6.48 7.71
C LYS A 191 0.36 7.62 6.79
N ILE A 192 1.51 8.19 7.11
CA ILE A 192 2.07 9.29 6.32
C ILE A 192 2.56 8.72 4.99
N HIS A 193 2.01 9.23 3.88
CA HIS A 193 2.34 8.80 2.54
C HIS A 193 2.69 10.00 1.68
N VAL A 194 3.88 9.97 1.09
CA VAL A 194 4.34 11.01 0.14
C VAL A 194 4.94 10.31 -1.07
N GLU A 195 4.38 10.55 -2.24
CA GLU A 195 4.81 9.92 -3.49
C GLU A 195 4.89 10.93 -4.63
N LEU A 196 5.71 10.62 -5.63
CA LEU A 196 5.78 11.36 -6.88
C LEU A 196 5.33 10.43 -8.02
N ARG A 197 4.32 10.87 -8.78
CA ARG A 197 3.72 10.11 -9.86
C ARG A 197 3.73 10.89 -11.16
N LYS A 198 3.56 10.18 -12.28
CA LYS A 198 3.36 10.80 -13.61
C LYS A 198 1.91 11.22 -13.86
N ASP A 199 1.00 10.82 -13.00
CA ASP A 199 -0.43 11.08 -13.13
C ASP A 199 -1.01 11.57 -11.79
N SER A 200 -2.25 12.04 -11.82
CA SER A 200 -2.99 12.50 -10.63
C SER A 200 -3.72 11.40 -9.88
N SER A 201 -3.43 10.12 -10.15
CA SER A 201 -4.01 9.05 -9.34
C SER A 201 -3.43 9.08 -7.93
N VAL A 202 -4.26 8.78 -6.94
CA VAL A 202 -3.85 8.69 -5.53
C VAL A 202 -3.68 7.21 -5.21
N ALA A 203 -2.46 6.81 -4.84
CA ALA A 203 -2.24 5.45 -4.38
C ALA A 203 -2.82 5.24 -2.97
N ASP A 204 -3.09 3.97 -2.67
CA ASP A 204 -3.31 3.57 -1.29
C ASP A 204 -2.04 3.81 -0.46
N TYR A 205 -2.22 3.88 0.86
CA TYR A 205 -1.09 3.95 1.78
C TYR A 205 -0.11 2.80 1.54
N VAL A 206 1.18 3.10 1.54
CA VAL A 206 2.27 2.14 1.32
C VAL A 206 3.21 2.12 2.51
N ASP A 207 3.35 0.92 3.08
CA ASP A 207 4.28 0.60 4.17
C ASP A 207 4.88 -0.77 3.86
N GLY A 208 6.17 -0.93 4.03
CA GLY A 208 6.88 -2.17 3.74
C GLY A 208 6.44 -3.39 4.54
N ALA A 209 5.67 -3.20 5.62
CA ALA A 209 5.12 -4.25 6.46
C ALA A 209 3.69 -4.72 6.07
N GLN A 210 3.06 -4.11 5.04
CA GLN A 210 1.65 -4.39 4.69
C GLN A 210 1.40 -5.74 4.01
N GLY A 211 2.42 -6.53 3.70
CA GLY A 211 2.25 -7.88 3.15
C GLY A 211 2.98 -8.14 1.84
N VAL A 212 2.52 -9.12 1.07
CA VAL A 212 3.28 -9.77 -0.03
C VAL A 212 3.76 -8.81 -1.13
N ASN A 213 3.01 -7.76 -1.45
CA ASN A 213 3.38 -6.83 -2.51
C ASN A 213 4.05 -5.55 -2.00
N TYR A 214 4.31 -5.48 -0.71
CA TYR A 214 4.92 -4.33 -0.07
C TYR A 214 6.31 -4.69 0.44
N GLU A 215 7.24 -3.78 0.31
CA GLU A 215 8.61 -3.98 0.81
C GLU A 215 9.26 -2.67 1.20
N TRP A 216 10.20 -2.76 2.12
CA TRP A 216 11.12 -1.67 2.43
C TRP A 216 12.20 -1.60 1.35
N ILE A 217 12.54 -0.40 0.88
CA ILE A 217 13.62 -0.20 -0.10
C ILE A 217 15.00 -0.44 0.56
N GLY A 218 15.05 -0.34 1.87
CA GLY A 218 16.23 -0.59 2.72
C GLY A 218 15.84 -1.24 4.03
N ALA A 219 16.38 -0.76 5.14
CA ALA A 219 16.06 -1.28 6.47
C ALA A 219 14.58 -1.02 6.83
N ALA A 220 13.94 -2.01 7.46
CA ALA A 220 12.55 -1.92 7.92
C ALA A 220 12.35 -0.72 8.86
N ASN A 221 11.27 0.03 8.65
CA ASN A 221 10.90 1.25 9.40
C ASN A 221 12.00 2.34 9.44
N ALA A 222 13.01 2.24 8.57
CA ALA A 222 14.11 3.20 8.49
C ALA A 222 14.47 3.57 7.04
N SER A 223 13.62 3.21 6.10
CA SER A 223 13.76 3.53 4.68
C SER A 223 12.41 3.81 4.04
N ALA A 224 12.43 4.36 2.84
CA ALA A 224 11.25 4.43 1.99
C ALA A 224 10.68 3.02 1.76
N SER A 225 9.39 2.95 1.47
CA SER A 225 8.71 1.70 1.16
C SER A 225 8.13 1.75 -0.25
N LYS A 226 7.94 0.59 -0.86
CA LYS A 226 7.30 0.49 -2.16
C LYS A 226 6.26 -0.61 -2.19
N ARG A 227 5.22 -0.36 -2.98
CA ARG A 227 4.28 -1.36 -3.44
C ARG A 227 4.69 -1.77 -4.85
N ARG A 228 4.90 -3.05 -5.04
CA ARG A 228 5.12 -3.59 -6.39
C ARG A 228 3.80 -3.60 -7.14
N ALA A 229 3.86 -3.46 -8.45
CA ALA A 229 2.68 -3.66 -9.26
C ALA A 229 2.11 -5.06 -9.01
N GLY A 230 0.81 -5.13 -8.93
CA GLY A 230 0.08 -6.37 -8.80
C GLY A 230 0.11 -7.18 -10.10
N MET A 231 -0.45 -8.37 -10.07
CA MET A 231 -0.63 -9.22 -11.24
C MET A 231 -1.83 -8.69 -12.05
N SER A 232 -1.60 -8.26 -13.30
CA SER A 232 -2.66 -7.66 -14.12
C SER A 232 -3.51 -8.69 -14.87
N VAL A 233 -2.90 -9.79 -15.29
CA VAL A 233 -3.56 -10.88 -16.02
C VAL A 233 -3.09 -12.22 -15.46
N MET A 234 -4.04 -13.05 -15.03
CA MET A 234 -3.76 -14.42 -14.63
C MET A 234 -3.55 -15.28 -15.86
N ARG A 235 -2.52 -16.11 -15.85
CA ARG A 235 -2.17 -17.04 -16.93
C ARG A 235 -2.33 -18.50 -16.53
N GLY A 236 -2.35 -18.77 -15.25
CA GLY A 236 -2.56 -20.12 -14.78
C GLY A 236 -2.58 -20.22 -13.26
N LEU A 237 -2.96 -21.38 -12.82
CA LEU A 237 -3.13 -21.73 -11.42
C LEU A 237 -2.81 -23.21 -11.23
N ARG A 238 -2.10 -23.53 -10.16
CA ARG A 238 -1.96 -24.89 -9.64
C ARG A 238 -2.31 -24.88 -8.17
N LEU A 239 -3.23 -25.74 -7.77
CA LEU A 239 -3.64 -25.94 -6.39
C LEU A 239 -3.54 -27.42 -6.05
N LYS A 240 -3.05 -27.74 -4.88
CA LYS A 240 -3.00 -29.09 -4.32
C LYS A 240 -3.75 -29.10 -3.01
N ASN A 241 -4.62 -30.09 -2.86
CA ASN A 241 -5.21 -30.45 -1.58
C ASN A 241 -4.30 -31.45 -0.88
N ASP A 242 -3.63 -31.04 0.18
CA ASP A 242 -2.66 -31.90 0.88
C ASP A 242 -3.33 -32.86 1.89
N HIS A 243 -4.62 -32.79 2.09
CA HIS A 243 -5.31 -33.65 3.04
C HIS A 243 -5.51 -35.08 2.48
N ALA A 244 -5.37 -36.09 3.35
CA ALA A 244 -5.45 -37.46 2.92
C ALA A 244 -6.88 -38.02 2.67
N SER A 245 -7.93 -37.33 3.19
CA SER A 245 -9.31 -37.81 3.15
C SER A 245 -10.40 -36.75 3.03
N ILE A 246 -10.07 -35.47 3.11
CA ILE A 246 -11.05 -34.39 3.07
C ILE A 246 -10.95 -33.67 1.73
N ALA A 247 -12.05 -33.51 1.02
CA ALA A 247 -12.14 -32.70 -0.17
C ALA A 247 -12.24 -31.20 0.16
N VAL A 248 -11.78 -30.38 -0.76
CA VAL A 248 -11.95 -28.93 -0.73
C VAL A 248 -12.73 -28.47 -1.96
N TYR A 249 -13.49 -27.39 -1.83
CA TYR A 249 -14.21 -26.75 -2.94
C TYR A 249 -13.60 -25.38 -3.18
N VAL A 250 -13.36 -25.07 -4.44
CA VAL A 250 -12.71 -23.84 -4.88
C VAL A 250 -13.60 -23.12 -5.87
N ALA A 251 -13.75 -21.82 -5.73
CA ALA A 251 -14.53 -21.00 -6.64
C ALA A 251 -13.73 -19.75 -7.03
N PHE A 252 -13.95 -19.28 -8.25
CA PHE A 252 -13.35 -18.06 -8.79
C PHE A 252 -14.37 -16.93 -8.77
N ASP A 253 -13.94 -15.77 -8.31
CA ASP A 253 -14.70 -14.52 -8.24
C ASP A 253 -16.02 -14.57 -7.44
N GLN A 254 -16.25 -15.67 -6.73
CA GLN A 254 -17.42 -15.88 -5.88
C GLN A 254 -17.00 -16.62 -4.60
N THR A 255 -17.90 -16.69 -3.64
CA THR A 255 -17.69 -17.44 -2.41
C THR A 255 -17.81 -18.95 -2.69
N ALA A 256 -16.82 -19.72 -2.30
CA ALA A 256 -16.81 -21.15 -2.48
C ALA A 256 -17.86 -21.85 -1.61
N SER A 257 -18.49 -22.88 -2.17
CA SER A 257 -19.36 -23.82 -1.46
C SER A 257 -19.34 -25.17 -2.18
N ALA A 258 -19.90 -26.21 -1.59
CA ALA A 258 -20.03 -27.50 -2.24
C ALA A 258 -20.91 -27.44 -3.51
N THR A 259 -21.72 -26.40 -3.68
CA THR A 259 -22.62 -26.24 -4.83
C THR A 259 -22.12 -25.25 -5.87
N THR A 260 -21.26 -24.29 -5.49
CA THR A 260 -20.75 -23.26 -6.38
C THR A 260 -19.28 -23.42 -6.75
N GLY A 261 -18.55 -24.25 -5.98
CA GLY A 261 -17.14 -24.55 -6.21
C GLY A 261 -16.94 -25.84 -7.02
N PHE A 262 -15.80 -25.95 -7.70
CA PHE A 262 -15.34 -27.24 -8.17
C PHE A 262 -14.56 -27.95 -7.05
N GLN A 263 -14.70 -29.26 -7.01
CA GLN A 263 -14.08 -30.09 -5.99
C GLN A 263 -12.64 -30.44 -6.36
N ILE A 264 -11.73 -30.31 -5.40
CA ILE A 264 -10.39 -30.92 -5.42
C ILE A 264 -10.41 -32.03 -4.37
N ALA A 265 -10.38 -33.29 -4.80
CA ALA A 265 -10.44 -34.41 -3.88
C ALA A 265 -9.17 -34.47 -3.00
N ALA A 266 -9.21 -35.29 -1.97
CA ALA A 266 -8.06 -35.53 -1.08
C ALA A 266 -6.81 -35.95 -1.85
N GLY A 267 -5.70 -35.27 -1.66
CA GLY A 267 -4.43 -35.52 -2.34
C GLY A 267 -4.35 -35.11 -3.79
N GLU A 268 -5.43 -34.64 -4.39
CA GLU A 268 -5.46 -34.22 -5.80
C GLU A 268 -4.82 -32.86 -6.04
N VAL A 269 -4.37 -32.70 -7.29
CA VAL A 269 -3.86 -31.44 -7.85
C VAL A 269 -4.82 -30.95 -8.93
N PHE A 270 -5.27 -29.71 -8.79
CA PHE A 270 -5.93 -28.99 -9.86
C PHE A 270 -4.91 -28.06 -10.55
N GLU A 271 -4.83 -28.16 -11.87
CA GLU A 271 -3.96 -27.27 -12.65
C GLU A 271 -4.71 -26.80 -13.89
N THR A 272 -4.55 -25.52 -14.20
CA THR A 272 -5.07 -24.92 -15.42
C THR A 272 -4.01 -24.02 -16.03
N THR A 273 -3.77 -24.20 -17.34
CA THR A 273 -2.83 -23.45 -18.15
C THR A 273 -3.50 -22.42 -19.07
N TRP A 274 -4.83 -22.35 -19.02
CA TRP A 274 -5.58 -21.36 -19.79
C TRP A 274 -5.70 -20.07 -19.01
N PRO A 275 -5.95 -18.93 -19.70
CA PRO A 275 -6.30 -17.72 -19.00
C PRO A 275 -7.56 -18.00 -18.19
N VAL A 276 -7.37 -18.31 -16.93
CA VAL A 276 -8.48 -18.38 -15.99
C VAL A 276 -8.94 -16.94 -15.86
N ASP A 277 -10.10 -16.65 -16.42
CA ASP A 277 -10.66 -15.30 -16.39
C ASP A 277 -11.26 -15.02 -15.00
N PHE A 278 -10.46 -15.28 -13.96
CA PHE A 278 -10.86 -14.77 -12.66
C PHE A 278 -10.23 -13.39 -12.44
N ARG A 279 -11.06 -12.49 -11.97
CA ARG A 279 -10.72 -11.06 -11.98
C ARG A 279 -10.38 -10.55 -10.60
N THR A 280 -10.88 -11.21 -9.56
CA THR A 280 -10.79 -10.66 -8.22
C THR A 280 -10.19 -11.61 -7.20
N LYS A 281 -10.63 -12.86 -7.14
CA LYS A 281 -10.23 -13.75 -6.05
C LYS A 281 -10.40 -15.24 -6.35
N ILE A 282 -9.69 -16.04 -5.56
CA ILE A 282 -9.94 -17.46 -5.39
C ILE A 282 -10.45 -17.65 -3.97
N SER A 283 -11.64 -18.19 -3.83
CA SER A 283 -12.24 -18.57 -2.55
C SER A 283 -12.18 -20.09 -2.39
N ALA A 284 -11.97 -20.58 -1.18
CA ALA A 284 -11.96 -22.00 -0.89
C ALA A 284 -12.69 -22.33 0.41
N VAL A 285 -13.23 -23.56 0.49
CA VAL A 285 -13.91 -24.07 1.67
C VAL A 285 -13.64 -25.56 1.79
N ALA A 286 -13.45 -26.05 3.01
CA ALA A 286 -13.34 -27.47 3.31
C ALA A 286 -14.70 -28.14 3.35
N ALA A 287 -14.80 -29.39 2.89
CA ALA A 287 -15.98 -30.23 3.10
C ALA A 287 -16.21 -30.50 4.59
N SER A 288 -15.12 -30.64 5.35
CA SER A 288 -15.11 -30.82 6.80
C SER A 288 -13.71 -30.54 7.34
N GLY A 289 -13.56 -30.42 8.67
CA GLY A 289 -12.25 -30.28 9.31
C GLY A 289 -11.44 -29.07 8.86
N THR A 290 -10.11 -29.21 8.85
CA THR A 290 -9.17 -28.12 8.57
C THR A 290 -8.06 -28.58 7.60
N PRO A 291 -8.40 -28.94 6.34
CA PRO A 291 -7.39 -29.31 5.37
C PRO A 291 -6.52 -28.11 4.98
N ALA A 292 -5.26 -28.39 4.60
CA ALA A 292 -4.40 -27.40 4.00
C ALA A 292 -4.42 -27.51 2.47
N ILE A 293 -4.36 -26.35 1.79
CA ILE A 293 -4.11 -26.26 0.35
C ILE A 293 -2.81 -25.50 0.12
N HIS A 294 -2.08 -25.94 -0.88
CA HIS A 294 -0.89 -25.26 -1.38
C HIS A 294 -0.99 -25.07 -2.89
N GLY A 295 -0.39 -24.03 -3.38
CA GLY A 295 -0.42 -23.80 -4.81
C GLY A 295 0.35 -22.58 -5.24
N VAL A 296 0.21 -22.26 -6.51
CA VAL A 296 0.79 -21.10 -7.14
C VAL A 296 -0.14 -20.57 -8.21
N VAL A 297 -0.31 -19.26 -8.23
CA VAL A 297 -0.91 -18.52 -9.34
C VAL A 297 0.21 -17.86 -10.10
N TRP A 298 0.15 -17.88 -11.42
CA TRP A 298 1.06 -17.11 -12.24
C TRP A 298 0.31 -16.25 -13.25
N GLY A 299 0.92 -15.13 -13.62
CA GLY A 299 0.30 -14.19 -14.52
C GLY A 299 1.30 -13.17 -15.07
N ILE A 300 0.81 -12.28 -15.90
CA ILE A 300 1.58 -11.20 -16.51
C ILE A 300 1.42 -9.95 -15.66
N HIS A 301 2.54 -9.29 -15.46
CA HIS A 301 2.62 -7.95 -14.92
C HIS A 301 2.85 -6.97 -16.07
N GLN A 302 1.99 -5.96 -16.20
CA GLN A 302 2.26 -4.80 -17.05
C GLN A 302 3.00 -3.77 -16.20
N GLY A 303 4.28 -3.59 -16.50
CA GLY A 303 5.15 -2.60 -15.87
C GLY A 303 4.79 -1.18 -16.23
#